data_9af440beff4c75a2fe707579222e5e90
#
_entry.id   9af440beff4c75a2fe707579222e5e90
#
_cell.length_a   1.000
_cell.length_b   1.000
_cell.length_c   1.000
_cell.angle_alpha   90.00
_cell.angle_beta   90.00
_cell.angle_gamma   90.00
#
_symmetry.space_group_name_H-M   'P 1'
#
loop_
_entity.id
_entity.type
_entity.pdbx_description
1 polymer ?
#
loop_
_entity_poly.entity_id
_entity_poly.type
_entity_poly.pdbx_seq_one_letter_code
_entity_poly.pdbx_strand_id
1 'polypeptide(L)'
;DRYKKIKDLEYVPEFLNCIKMQILKKFSEKYIGKDASSMRAMIFNKTNKNSSVLPFHQDVSNQWKMSKKPSFTMWMSLNGATKKNGCLKVIEGSHKYGILNDKNKSSSTNLTKADEKKLKKKHKVVFLKLKPGEAVVLSNYTVHGSEKNKTKRNRLGFSFCLMDAKIKNLKTNKYYPKIFGKNSLTL
;
A
#
# COMPACT_ATOMS: atom_id res chain seq x y z
N ASP A 1 14.30 14.16 11.93
CA ASP A 1 13.20 13.82 10.99
C ASP A 1 13.67 13.65 9.55
N ARG A 2 14.64 12.77 9.30
CA ARG A 2 15.33 12.69 8.00
C ARG A 2 14.75 11.63 7.03
N TYR A 3 14.01 10.67 7.52
CA TYR A 3 13.48 9.60 6.66
C TYR A 3 12.02 9.82 6.27
N LYS A 4 11.70 9.57 5.02
CA LYS A 4 10.33 9.54 4.49
C LYS A 4 9.76 8.13 4.43
N LYS A 5 10.64 7.13 4.24
CA LYS A 5 10.32 5.71 4.15
C LYS A 5 11.43 4.88 4.80
N ILE A 6 11.03 3.83 5.54
CA ILE A 6 11.90 2.73 5.96
C ILE A 6 11.35 1.49 5.28
N LYS A 7 12.19 0.73 4.60
CA LYS A 7 11.81 -0.43 3.79
C LYS A 7 12.29 -1.73 4.41
N ASP A 8 11.88 -2.83 3.79
CA ASP A 8 12.35 -4.20 4.09
C ASP A 8 12.04 -4.63 5.53
N LEU A 9 10.92 -4.12 6.06
CA LEU A 9 10.50 -4.36 7.44
C LEU A 9 9.96 -5.78 7.67
N GLU A 10 9.69 -6.54 6.62
CA GLU A 10 9.42 -7.97 6.71
C GLU A 10 10.60 -8.78 7.28
N TYR A 11 11.80 -8.21 7.30
CA TYR A 11 13.01 -8.79 7.90
C TYR A 11 13.32 -8.26 9.31
N VAL A 12 12.38 -7.54 9.93
CA VAL A 12 12.49 -7.05 11.30
C VAL A 12 11.45 -7.80 12.16
N PRO A 13 11.86 -8.47 13.27
CA PRO A 13 10.99 -9.38 14.02
C PRO A 13 9.65 -8.80 14.42
N GLU A 14 9.61 -7.58 14.95
CA GLU A 14 8.39 -6.93 15.42
C GLU A 14 7.39 -6.70 14.28
N PHE A 15 7.88 -6.30 13.10
CA PHE A 15 7.04 -6.08 11.93
C PHE A 15 6.63 -7.40 11.28
N LEU A 16 7.52 -8.39 11.24
CA LEU A 16 7.17 -9.73 10.76
C LEU A 16 6.07 -10.34 11.61
N ASN A 17 6.18 -10.26 12.93
CA ASN A 17 5.16 -10.74 13.88
C ASN A 17 3.82 -10.04 13.63
N CYS A 18 3.84 -8.72 13.38
CA CYS A 18 2.64 -7.97 13.01
C CYS A 18 2.03 -8.49 11.71
N ILE A 19 2.83 -8.73 10.66
CA ILE A 19 2.34 -9.26 9.38
C ILE A 19 1.82 -10.70 9.53
N LYS A 20 2.39 -11.49 10.44
CA LYS A 20 2.02 -12.89 10.70
C LYS A 20 0.82 -13.07 11.65
N MET A 21 0.19 -12.00 12.14
CA MET A 21 -0.98 -12.11 12.99
C MET A 21 -2.05 -13.02 12.41
N GLN A 22 -2.72 -13.79 13.25
CA GLN A 22 -3.73 -14.79 12.83
C GLN A 22 -4.84 -14.21 11.97
N ILE A 23 -5.26 -12.98 12.25
CA ILE A 23 -6.28 -12.29 11.42
C ILE A 23 -5.81 -12.09 9.98
N LEU A 24 -4.53 -11.78 9.77
CA LEU A 24 -3.92 -11.58 8.45
C LEU A 24 -3.70 -12.90 7.74
N LYS A 25 -3.38 -13.97 8.48
CA LYS A 25 -3.33 -15.32 7.94
C LYS A 25 -4.68 -15.75 7.39
N LYS A 26 -5.76 -15.58 8.17
CA LYS A 26 -7.14 -15.87 7.73
C LYS A 26 -7.54 -15.04 6.50
N PHE A 27 -7.18 -13.75 6.48
CA PHE A 27 -7.40 -12.88 5.32
C PHE A 27 -6.66 -13.41 4.08
N SER A 28 -5.38 -13.76 4.24
CA SER A 28 -4.57 -14.31 3.15
C SER A 28 -5.17 -15.61 2.61
N GLU A 29 -5.52 -16.57 3.47
CA GLU A 29 -6.12 -17.84 3.09
C GLU A 29 -7.42 -17.65 2.28
N LYS A 30 -8.24 -16.67 2.66
CA LYS A 30 -9.52 -16.36 2.00
C LYS A 30 -9.36 -15.67 0.63
N TYR A 31 -8.41 -14.73 0.49
CA TYR A 31 -8.37 -13.82 -0.66
C TYR A 31 -7.12 -13.96 -1.54
N ILE A 32 -6.07 -14.62 -1.07
CA ILE A 32 -4.80 -14.78 -1.77
C ILE A 32 -4.49 -16.26 -1.97
N GLY A 33 -4.55 -17.05 -0.88
CA GLY A 33 -4.21 -18.45 -0.81
C GLY A 33 -3.44 -18.79 0.47
N LYS A 34 -3.21 -20.09 0.70
CA LYS A 34 -2.45 -20.59 1.86
C LYS A 34 -0.99 -20.13 1.87
N ASP A 35 -0.40 -20.02 0.68
CA ASP A 35 0.97 -19.56 0.48
C ASP A 35 0.97 -18.10 0.01
N ALA A 36 1.43 -17.19 0.86
CA ALA A 36 1.52 -15.78 0.54
C ALA A 36 2.90 -15.21 0.84
N SER A 37 3.34 -14.30 -0.03
CA SER A 37 4.61 -13.58 0.06
C SER A 37 4.40 -12.09 0.30
N SER A 38 5.39 -11.42 0.89
CA SER A 38 5.46 -9.96 0.97
C SER A 38 6.15 -9.40 -0.27
N MET A 39 5.48 -8.53 -0.99
CA MET A 39 6.12 -7.73 -2.04
C MET A 39 6.98 -6.63 -1.42
N ARG A 40 6.52 -6.07 -0.31
CA ARG A 40 7.17 -5.00 0.44
C ARG A 40 6.50 -4.83 1.80
N ALA A 41 7.28 -4.46 2.80
CA ALA A 41 6.79 -3.92 4.06
C ALA A 41 7.58 -2.66 4.40
N MET A 42 6.89 -1.57 4.72
CA MET A 42 7.55 -0.29 4.94
C MET A 42 6.77 0.66 5.84
N ILE A 43 7.50 1.52 6.56
CA ILE A 43 6.95 2.67 7.23
C ILE A 43 6.99 3.88 6.29
N PHE A 44 5.88 4.62 6.26
CA PHE A 44 5.79 5.94 5.67
C PHE A 44 5.71 7.00 6.77
N ASN A 45 6.70 7.89 6.77
CA ASN A 45 6.72 9.05 7.65
C ASN A 45 6.29 10.30 6.86
N LYS A 46 5.08 10.76 7.13
CA LYS A 46 4.61 12.05 6.61
C LYS A 46 4.95 13.12 7.63
N THR A 47 6.11 13.76 7.43
CA THR A 47 6.67 14.75 8.34
C THR A 47 5.79 16.01 8.42
N ASN A 48 5.90 16.76 9.51
CA ASN A 48 5.21 18.02 9.70
C ASN A 48 5.85 19.18 8.92
N LYS A 49 7.18 19.17 8.78
CA LYS A 49 7.94 20.29 8.18
C LYS A 49 7.95 20.28 6.65
N ASN A 50 8.17 19.12 6.04
CA ASN A 50 8.37 18.99 4.58
C ASN A 50 7.41 18.00 3.94
N SER A 51 6.14 17.98 4.39
CA SER A 51 5.18 17.08 3.79
C SER A 51 4.69 17.58 2.43
N SER A 52 4.68 16.70 1.46
CA SER A 52 4.07 16.93 0.15
C SER A 52 2.72 16.24 0.05
N VAL A 53 1.89 16.70 -0.87
CA VAL A 53 0.74 15.94 -1.34
C VAL A 53 1.26 14.66 -1.98
N LEU A 54 0.67 13.53 -1.65
CA LEU A 54 0.81 12.31 -2.43
C LEU A 54 -0.31 12.31 -3.47
N PRO A 55 0.01 12.52 -4.78
CA PRO A 55 -0.99 12.54 -5.82
C PRO A 55 -1.81 11.26 -5.87
N PHE A 56 -2.98 11.29 -6.49
CA PHE A 56 -3.74 10.08 -6.74
C PHE A 56 -2.96 9.14 -7.64
N HIS A 57 -2.83 7.89 -7.20
CA HIS A 57 -2.09 6.83 -7.85
C HIS A 57 -2.70 5.46 -7.52
N GLN A 58 -2.20 4.42 -8.15
CA GLN A 58 -2.50 3.03 -7.84
C GLN A 58 -1.21 2.31 -7.42
N ASP A 59 -1.34 1.33 -6.53
CA ASP A 59 -0.22 0.46 -6.10
C ASP A 59 -0.05 -0.74 -7.03
N VAL A 60 -0.22 -0.51 -8.33
CA VAL A 60 -0.07 -1.49 -9.41
C VAL A 60 0.30 -0.76 -10.70
N SER A 61 1.08 -1.41 -11.57
CA SER A 61 1.42 -0.91 -12.91
C SER A 61 1.77 -2.06 -13.84
N ASN A 62 1.47 -1.94 -15.13
CA ASN A 62 1.91 -2.89 -16.14
C ASN A 62 3.42 -2.83 -16.38
N GLN A 63 4.07 -1.72 -16.01
CA GLN A 63 5.52 -1.58 -16.09
C GLN A 63 6.26 -2.42 -15.03
N TRP A 64 5.58 -2.86 -13.99
CA TRP A 64 6.18 -3.76 -13.00
C TRP A 64 6.41 -5.13 -13.63
N LYS A 65 7.67 -5.53 -13.68
CA LYS A 65 8.09 -6.81 -14.24
C LYS A 65 7.83 -7.93 -13.24
N MET A 66 6.54 -8.30 -13.10
CA MET A 66 6.05 -9.36 -12.24
C MET A 66 5.21 -10.34 -13.05
N SER A 67 5.28 -11.63 -12.74
CA SER A 67 4.52 -12.68 -13.42
C SER A 67 3.00 -12.52 -13.25
N LYS A 68 2.56 -11.92 -12.14
CA LYS A 68 1.17 -11.50 -11.87
C LYS A 68 1.18 -10.24 -11.02
N LYS A 69 0.15 -9.43 -11.12
CA LYS A 69 0.02 -8.21 -10.32
C LYS A 69 -0.42 -8.55 -8.88
N PRO A 70 0.14 -7.88 -7.86
CA PRO A 70 -0.32 -8.04 -6.48
C PRO A 70 -1.73 -7.47 -6.32
N SER A 71 -2.52 -8.07 -5.43
CA SER A 71 -3.94 -7.73 -5.29
C SER A 71 -4.23 -6.72 -4.21
N PHE A 72 -3.55 -6.83 -3.05
CA PHE A 72 -3.92 -6.10 -1.84
C PHE A 72 -2.71 -5.48 -1.14
N THR A 73 -2.88 -4.25 -0.69
CA THR A 73 -1.98 -3.57 0.25
C THR A 73 -2.75 -3.29 1.54
N MET A 74 -2.15 -3.66 2.66
CA MET A 74 -2.61 -3.24 3.97
C MET A 74 -1.89 -1.96 4.39
N TRP A 75 -2.63 -1.04 5.00
CA TRP A 75 -2.09 0.18 5.57
C TRP A 75 -2.59 0.36 7.00
N MET A 76 -1.69 0.34 7.96
CA MET A 76 -1.95 0.51 9.39
C MET A 76 -1.49 1.90 9.84
N SER A 77 -2.31 2.55 10.63
CA SER A 77 -1.94 3.80 11.28
C SER A 77 -1.20 3.52 12.59
N LEU A 78 0.06 3.95 12.70
CA LEU A 78 0.86 3.71 13.92
C LEU A 78 0.56 4.73 15.03
N ASN A 79 0.23 5.97 14.68
CA ASN A 79 0.05 7.05 15.65
C ASN A 79 -1.17 7.95 15.38
N GLY A 80 -2.16 7.41 14.67
CA GLY A 80 -3.39 8.10 14.30
C GLY A 80 -3.27 8.83 12.95
N ALA A 81 -4.29 8.64 12.11
CA ALA A 81 -4.40 9.25 10.80
C ALA A 81 -5.71 10.06 10.69
N THR A 82 -5.59 11.35 10.44
CA THR A 82 -6.70 12.29 10.31
C THR A 82 -6.57 13.09 9.03
N LYS A 83 -7.64 13.76 8.61
CA LYS A 83 -7.59 14.67 7.46
C LYS A 83 -6.53 15.77 7.63
N LYS A 84 -6.36 16.29 8.86
CA LYS A 84 -5.39 17.36 9.16
C LYS A 84 -3.93 16.90 9.02
N ASN A 85 -3.62 15.65 9.43
CA ASN A 85 -2.24 15.13 9.34
C ASN A 85 -1.96 14.33 8.05
N GLY A 86 -2.89 14.36 7.08
CA GLY A 86 -2.72 13.74 5.78
C GLY A 86 -2.95 12.22 5.80
N CYS A 87 -4.09 11.77 6.35
CA CYS A 87 -4.54 10.39 6.20
C CYS A 87 -4.70 10.02 4.72
N LEU A 88 -4.78 8.73 4.44
CA LEU A 88 -5.12 8.27 3.08
C LEU A 88 -6.50 8.82 2.67
N LYS A 89 -6.63 9.10 1.38
CA LYS A 89 -7.88 9.38 0.71
C LYS A 89 -7.99 8.44 -0.49
N VAL A 90 -9.18 7.92 -0.75
CA VAL A 90 -9.46 6.99 -1.84
C VAL A 90 -10.58 7.54 -2.72
N ILE A 91 -10.58 7.18 -3.99
CA ILE A 91 -11.74 7.37 -4.87
C ILE A 91 -12.55 6.07 -4.80
N GLU A 92 -13.76 6.15 -4.24
CA GLU A 92 -14.62 5.00 -4.01
C GLU A 92 -14.92 4.27 -5.32
N GLY A 93 -14.87 2.91 -5.31
CA GLY A 93 -15.17 2.10 -6.50
C GLY A 93 -14.14 2.17 -7.64
N SER A 94 -13.07 2.97 -7.51
CA SER A 94 -12.09 3.18 -8.59
C SER A 94 -11.32 1.92 -8.99
N HIS A 95 -11.22 0.92 -8.12
CA HIS A 95 -10.59 -0.38 -8.43
C HIS A 95 -11.28 -1.13 -9.59
N LYS A 96 -12.56 -0.83 -9.84
CA LYS A 96 -13.35 -1.47 -10.92
C LYS A 96 -12.91 -1.04 -12.33
N TYR A 97 -12.11 0.02 -12.45
CA TYR A 97 -11.63 0.53 -13.74
C TYR A 97 -10.30 -0.06 -14.19
N GLY A 98 -9.79 -1.08 -13.50
CA GLY A 98 -8.50 -1.69 -13.82
C GLY A 98 -7.31 -0.74 -13.60
N ILE A 99 -6.25 -0.89 -14.40
CA ILE A 99 -5.04 -0.07 -14.32
C ILE A 99 -5.26 1.22 -15.11
N LEU A 100 -5.17 2.35 -14.43
CA LEU A 100 -5.40 3.69 -15.00
C LEU A 100 -4.09 4.49 -15.16
N ASN A 101 -3.06 4.17 -14.40
CA ASN A 101 -1.81 4.93 -14.37
C ASN A 101 -0.85 4.65 -15.54
N ASP A 102 -1.08 3.61 -16.33
CA ASP A 102 -0.22 3.25 -17.47
C ASP A 102 -0.29 4.22 -18.65
N LYS A 103 -1.28 5.09 -18.68
CA LYS A 103 -1.40 6.16 -19.67
C LYS A 103 -0.35 7.26 -19.47
N ASN A 104 0.25 7.34 -18.29
CA ASN A 104 1.35 8.23 -18.02
C ASN A 104 2.64 7.58 -18.57
N LYS A 105 3.22 8.13 -19.61
CA LYS A 105 4.50 7.67 -20.20
C LYS A 105 5.69 7.82 -19.25
N SER A 106 5.52 8.49 -18.10
CA SER A 106 6.50 8.53 -17.04
C SER A 106 6.44 7.25 -16.21
N SER A 107 7.54 6.84 -15.59
CA SER A 107 7.64 5.72 -14.64
C SER A 107 6.78 5.90 -13.37
N SER A 108 5.99 6.95 -13.32
CA SER A 108 5.11 7.33 -12.22
C SER A 108 3.86 6.46 -12.20
N THR A 109 3.50 5.93 -11.03
CA THR A 109 2.23 5.26 -10.78
C THR A 109 1.05 6.25 -10.62
N ASN A 110 1.28 7.56 -10.82
CA ASN A 110 0.28 8.60 -10.67
C ASN A 110 -0.74 8.60 -11.83
N LEU A 111 -1.97 8.96 -11.53
CA LEU A 111 -2.97 9.22 -12.55
C LEU A 111 -2.69 10.52 -13.31
N THR A 112 -3.20 10.59 -14.54
CA THR A 112 -3.28 11.86 -15.25
C THR A 112 -4.31 12.79 -14.57
N LYS A 113 -4.13 14.10 -14.69
CA LYS A 113 -5.13 15.08 -14.18
C LYS A 113 -6.51 14.89 -14.81
N ALA A 114 -6.55 14.46 -16.07
CA ALA A 114 -7.80 14.19 -16.79
C ALA A 114 -8.56 12.99 -16.19
N ASP A 115 -7.86 11.86 -15.96
CA ASP A 115 -8.46 10.67 -15.36
C ASP A 115 -8.89 10.94 -13.90
N GLU A 116 -8.09 11.69 -13.13
CA GLU A 116 -8.47 12.12 -11.79
C GLU A 116 -9.76 12.94 -11.79
N LYS A 117 -9.86 13.94 -12.68
CA LYS A 117 -11.06 14.78 -12.82
C LYS A 117 -12.29 13.95 -13.22
N LYS A 118 -12.13 13.02 -14.17
CA LYS A 118 -13.20 12.12 -14.64
C LYS A 118 -13.72 11.23 -13.50
N LEU A 119 -12.82 10.64 -12.71
CA LEU A 119 -13.20 9.79 -11.58
C LEU A 119 -13.92 10.58 -10.49
N LYS A 120 -13.40 11.75 -10.13
CA LYS A 120 -14.00 12.62 -9.09
C LYS A 120 -15.40 13.14 -9.46
N LYS A 121 -15.73 13.25 -10.74
CA LYS A 121 -17.07 13.60 -11.19
C LYS A 121 -18.08 12.46 -10.93
N LYS A 122 -17.62 11.20 -10.97
CA LYS A 122 -18.47 10.01 -10.87
C LYS A 122 -18.51 9.39 -9.48
N HIS A 123 -17.46 9.60 -8.68
CA HIS A 123 -17.23 8.89 -7.44
C HIS A 123 -16.81 9.82 -6.30
N LYS A 124 -17.20 9.46 -5.10
CA LYS A 124 -16.82 10.19 -3.88
C LYS A 124 -15.35 9.98 -3.54
N VAL A 125 -14.74 11.02 -2.98
CA VAL A 125 -13.41 10.95 -2.35
C VAL A 125 -13.64 10.73 -0.85
N VAL A 126 -13.18 9.59 -0.34
CA VAL A 126 -13.32 9.21 1.06
C VAL A 126 -11.97 9.35 1.77
N PHE A 127 -11.97 10.01 2.93
CA PHE A 127 -10.79 10.14 3.79
C PHE A 127 -10.80 9.03 4.84
N LEU A 128 -9.77 8.19 4.83
CA LEU A 128 -9.63 7.05 5.74
C LEU A 128 -9.01 7.54 7.06
N LYS A 129 -9.88 7.97 7.99
CA LYS A 129 -9.46 8.35 9.34
C LYS A 129 -9.31 7.09 10.18
N LEU A 130 -8.13 6.88 10.77
CA LEU A 130 -7.78 5.68 11.53
C LEU A 130 -7.18 6.07 12.89
N LYS A 131 -7.59 5.39 13.93
CA LYS A 131 -6.94 5.46 15.25
C LYS A 131 -5.57 4.75 15.21
N PRO A 132 -4.69 4.96 16.21
CA PRO A 132 -3.50 4.16 16.35
C PRO A 132 -3.83 2.65 16.39
N GLY A 133 -3.10 1.84 15.63
CA GLY A 133 -3.32 0.39 15.51
C GLY A 133 -4.44 -0.03 14.55
N GLU A 134 -5.31 0.87 14.12
CA GLU A 134 -6.31 0.52 13.10
C GLU A 134 -5.67 0.41 11.72
N ALA A 135 -6.16 -0.54 10.93
CA ALA A 135 -5.68 -0.81 9.59
C ALA A 135 -6.81 -0.85 8.56
N VAL A 136 -6.47 -0.61 7.32
CA VAL A 136 -7.35 -0.76 6.16
C VAL A 136 -6.68 -1.62 5.11
N VAL A 137 -7.45 -2.50 4.48
CA VAL A 137 -7.02 -3.27 3.30
C VAL A 137 -7.54 -2.58 2.05
N LEU A 138 -6.64 -2.28 1.15
CA LEU A 138 -6.95 -1.67 -0.14
C LEU A 138 -6.61 -2.63 -1.27
N SER A 139 -7.50 -2.75 -2.25
CA SER A 139 -7.10 -3.29 -3.54
C SER A 139 -6.00 -2.40 -4.14
N ASN A 140 -4.96 -3.00 -4.69
CA ASN A 140 -3.88 -2.26 -5.35
C ASN A 140 -4.36 -1.45 -6.57
N TYR A 141 -5.54 -1.80 -7.10
CA TYR A 141 -6.22 -1.06 -8.16
C TYR A 141 -7.00 0.16 -7.65
N THR A 142 -7.16 0.32 -6.33
CA THR A 142 -7.84 1.48 -5.76
C THR A 142 -7.01 2.74 -5.94
N VAL A 143 -7.59 3.74 -6.58
CA VAL A 143 -6.97 5.06 -6.71
C VAL A 143 -6.96 5.74 -5.35
N HIS A 144 -5.78 6.06 -4.86
CA HIS A 144 -5.59 6.65 -3.54
C HIS A 144 -4.47 7.70 -3.53
N GLY A 145 -4.45 8.49 -2.50
CA GLY A 145 -3.44 9.52 -2.28
C GLY A 145 -3.50 10.06 -0.85
N SER A 146 -2.88 11.19 -0.58
CA SER A 146 -3.00 11.85 0.73
C SER A 146 -2.63 13.33 0.64
N GLU A 147 -3.25 14.17 1.48
CA GLU A 147 -2.92 15.58 1.58
C GLU A 147 -1.61 15.82 2.36
N LYS A 148 -1.16 17.06 2.37
CA LYS A 148 -0.06 17.50 3.25
C LYS A 148 -0.42 17.27 4.71
N ASN A 149 0.57 16.99 5.52
CA ASN A 149 0.45 17.06 6.96
C ASN A 149 0.53 18.53 7.40
N LYS A 150 -0.55 19.04 7.98
CA LYS A 150 -0.68 20.42 8.48
C LYS A 150 -0.59 20.50 10.01
N THR A 151 -0.20 19.39 10.67
CA THR A 151 -0.08 19.34 12.13
C THR A 151 1.39 19.46 12.57
N LYS A 152 1.60 19.65 13.87
CA LYS A 152 2.95 19.72 14.46
C LYS A 152 3.60 18.33 14.65
N ARG A 153 2.87 17.24 14.49
CA ARG A 153 3.36 15.85 14.69
C ARG A 153 3.47 15.11 13.38
N ASN A 154 4.44 14.24 13.24
CA ASN A 154 4.55 13.33 12.10
C ASN A 154 3.40 12.34 12.09
N ARG A 155 2.96 11.91 10.91
CA ARG A 155 2.02 10.82 10.72
C ARG A 155 2.79 9.59 10.22
N LEU A 156 2.78 8.54 11.04
CA LEU A 156 3.42 7.27 10.74
C LEU A 156 2.39 6.24 10.28
N GLY A 157 2.66 5.59 9.17
CA GLY A 157 1.87 4.48 8.68
C GLY A 157 2.75 3.31 8.29
N PHE A 158 2.39 2.11 8.72
CA PHE A 158 3.00 0.86 8.30
C PHE A 158 2.18 0.29 7.15
N SER A 159 2.84 -0.02 6.04
CA SER A 159 2.21 -0.56 4.85
C SER A 159 2.94 -1.82 4.40
N PHE A 160 2.18 -2.87 4.10
CA PHE A 160 2.72 -4.10 3.52
C PHE A 160 1.77 -4.65 2.47
N CYS A 161 2.34 -5.27 1.46
CA CYS A 161 1.62 -5.83 0.32
C CYS A 161 1.79 -7.35 0.32
N LEU A 162 0.69 -8.06 0.61
CA LEU A 162 0.64 -9.52 0.50
C LEU A 162 0.13 -9.94 -0.87
N MET A 163 0.72 -11.02 -1.40
CA MET A 163 0.39 -11.56 -2.71
C MET A 163 0.65 -13.08 -2.76
N ASP A 164 0.14 -13.74 -3.79
CA ASP A 164 0.39 -15.16 -4.05
C ASP A 164 1.90 -15.45 -4.10
N ALA A 165 2.36 -16.43 -3.34
CA ALA A 165 3.77 -16.79 -3.25
C ALA A 165 4.37 -17.32 -4.57
N LYS A 166 3.55 -17.67 -5.54
CA LYS A 166 3.97 -18.09 -6.90
C LYS A 166 4.36 -16.91 -7.80
N ILE A 167 4.14 -15.68 -7.35
CA ILE A 167 4.49 -14.48 -8.11
C ILE A 167 6.01 -14.29 -8.12
N LYS A 168 6.58 -14.16 -9.31
CA LYS A 168 8.01 -13.90 -9.53
C LYS A 168 8.27 -12.47 -9.95
N ASN A 169 9.41 -11.95 -9.53
CA ASN A 169 10.04 -10.78 -10.14
C ASN A 169 10.70 -11.22 -11.45
N LEU A 170 10.19 -10.75 -12.59
CA LEU A 170 10.67 -11.16 -13.92
C LEU A 170 12.02 -10.54 -14.31
N LYS A 171 12.50 -9.52 -13.57
CA LYS A 171 13.85 -8.97 -13.79
C LYS A 171 14.93 -9.84 -13.15
N THR A 172 14.65 -10.33 -11.95
CA THR A 172 15.62 -11.11 -11.17
C THR A 172 15.37 -12.61 -11.23
N ASN A 173 14.24 -13.02 -11.78
CA ASN A 173 13.71 -14.39 -11.79
C ASN A 173 13.57 -15.01 -10.38
N LYS A 174 13.46 -14.18 -9.34
CA LYS A 174 13.33 -14.62 -7.94
C LYS A 174 11.92 -14.48 -7.43
N TYR A 175 11.56 -15.33 -6.47
CA TYR A 175 10.35 -15.18 -5.67
C TYR A 175 10.56 -14.13 -4.58
N TYR A 176 9.45 -13.65 -4.04
CA TYR A 176 9.43 -12.73 -2.91
C TYR A 176 9.45 -13.52 -1.57
N PRO A 177 9.85 -12.90 -0.46
CA PRO A 177 9.90 -13.56 0.84
C PRO A 177 8.50 -14.08 1.23
N LYS A 178 8.41 -15.38 1.52
CA LYS A 178 7.17 -16.04 1.89
C LYS A 178 6.83 -15.71 3.35
N ILE A 179 5.62 -15.23 3.59
CA ILE A 179 5.11 -14.87 4.92
C ILE A 179 4.25 -16.00 5.51
N PHE A 180 3.38 -16.60 4.69
CA PHE A 180 2.52 -17.72 5.08
C PHE A 180 2.79 -18.93 4.20
N GLY A 181 2.59 -20.13 4.78
CA GLY A 181 2.78 -21.42 4.11
C GLY A 181 4.07 -22.14 4.53
N LYS A 182 4.34 -23.27 3.90
CA LYS A 182 5.55 -24.07 4.16
C LYS A 182 6.81 -23.27 3.81
N ASN A 183 7.84 -23.33 4.65
CA ASN A 183 9.09 -22.57 4.51
C ASN A 183 8.86 -21.05 4.50
N SER A 184 7.91 -20.55 5.29
CA SER A 184 7.74 -19.10 5.46
C SER A 184 8.90 -18.50 6.26
N LEU A 185 9.16 -17.20 6.01
CA LEU A 185 10.20 -16.44 6.69
C LEU A 185 10.07 -16.56 8.21
N THR A 186 11.16 -16.87 8.89
CA THR A 186 11.36 -16.86 10.34
C THR A 186 12.61 -16.06 10.63
N LEU A 187 12.60 -15.29 11.71
CA LEU A 187 13.72 -14.47 12.19
C LEU A 187 14.00 -14.81 13.64
#